data_f19902c4608e13fd5051de598073a47f
#
_entry.id   f19902c4608e13fd5051de598073a47f
#
_cell.length_a   1.000
_cell.length_b   1.000
_cell.length_c   1.000
_cell.angle_alpha   90.00
_cell.angle_beta   90.00
_cell.angle_gamma   90.00
#
_symmetry.space_group_name_H-M   'P 1'
#
loop_
_entity.id
_entity.type
_entity.pdbx_description
1 polymer ?
#
loop_
_entity_poly.entity_id
_entity_poly.type
_entity_poly.pdbx_seq_one_letter_code
_entity_poly.pdbx_strand_id
1 'polypeptide(L)'
;MKNITALELRLRKYPDDKKRLEEERQRYDDAREMTPERYLREVACQRTKEHDPTGTLAVTYRHRFKYYRKNVLQPYIRHYEKYIRPEYEIMQRLEASLLMLETEDRELLTEYYIRNRPKDELAAERGISRSTLWRRCEDALEKLQTVYDQAFGKDAEGLSNTPNAEKDGAE
;
A
#
# COMPACT_ATOMS: atom_id res chain seq x y z
N MET A 1 -15.07 -12.16 -17.00
CA MET A 1 -14.27 -11.19 -17.77
C MET A 1 -14.00 -9.86 -17.07
N LYS A 2 -14.93 -9.22 -16.33
CA LYS A 2 -14.69 -7.92 -15.68
C LYS A 2 -13.65 -7.94 -14.53
N ASN A 3 -13.49 -9.05 -13.82
CA ASN A 3 -12.60 -9.14 -12.66
C ASN A 3 -11.11 -9.30 -13.04
N ILE A 4 -10.81 -9.90 -14.17
CA ILE A 4 -9.43 -10.10 -14.66
C ILE A 4 -8.79 -8.75 -14.97
N THR A 5 -9.51 -7.84 -15.59
CA THR A 5 -9.01 -6.49 -15.91
C THR A 5 -8.66 -5.68 -14.66
N ALA A 6 -9.46 -5.81 -13.58
CA ALA A 6 -9.19 -5.12 -12.32
C ALA A 6 -7.93 -5.68 -11.63
N LEU A 7 -7.78 -7.01 -11.62
CA LEU A 7 -6.61 -7.68 -11.06
C LEU A 7 -5.33 -7.32 -11.86
N GLU A 8 -5.40 -7.31 -13.18
CA GLU A 8 -4.32 -6.89 -14.07
C GLU A 8 -3.85 -5.46 -13.75
N LEU A 9 -4.79 -4.53 -13.62
CA LEU A 9 -4.50 -3.14 -13.28
C LEU A 9 -3.82 -3.02 -11.90
N ARG A 10 -4.26 -3.81 -10.91
CA ARG A 10 -3.64 -3.85 -9.59
C ARG A 10 -2.22 -4.39 -9.62
N LEU A 11 -1.98 -5.47 -10.39
CA LEU A 11 -0.62 -6.01 -10.53
C LEU A 11 0.34 -5.00 -11.17
N ARG A 12 -0.12 -4.21 -12.15
CA ARG A 12 0.69 -3.16 -12.77
C ARG A 12 1.03 -2.01 -11.81
N LYS A 13 0.10 -1.65 -10.94
CA LYS A 13 0.28 -0.60 -9.91
C LYS A 13 0.98 -1.12 -8.65
N TYR A 14 1.11 -2.43 -8.52
CA TYR A 14 1.61 -3.07 -7.32
C TYR A 14 2.91 -2.49 -6.77
N PRO A 15 3.98 -2.20 -7.55
CA PRO A 15 5.22 -1.66 -7.01
C PRO A 15 5.03 -0.29 -6.34
N ASP A 16 4.25 0.59 -6.99
CA ASP A 16 4.00 1.95 -6.50
C ASP A 16 3.07 1.93 -5.28
N ASP A 17 1.99 1.13 -5.35
CA ASP A 17 1.05 0.95 -4.25
C ASP A 17 1.72 0.32 -3.04
N LYS A 18 2.59 -0.67 -3.23
CA LYS A 18 3.35 -1.30 -2.15
C LYS A 18 4.21 -0.27 -1.41
N LYS A 19 5.02 0.48 -2.14
CA LYS A 19 5.89 1.51 -1.57
C LYS A 19 5.07 2.55 -0.81
N ARG A 20 4.01 3.08 -1.42
CA ARG A 20 3.12 4.08 -0.81
C ARG A 20 2.48 3.55 0.48
N LEU A 21 1.93 2.34 0.45
CA LEU A 21 1.22 1.73 1.59
C LEU A 21 2.18 1.36 2.73
N GLU A 22 3.40 0.91 2.42
CA GLU A 22 4.44 0.65 3.43
C GLU A 22 4.89 1.95 4.11
N GLU A 23 5.08 3.05 3.36
CA GLU A 23 5.40 4.37 3.91
C GLU A 23 4.26 4.90 4.80
N GLU A 24 3.00 4.76 4.38
CA GLU A 24 1.84 5.17 5.18
C GLU A 24 1.69 4.32 6.44
N ARG A 25 1.98 3.03 6.37
CA ARG A 25 2.01 2.16 7.54
C ARG A 25 3.09 2.59 8.54
N GLN A 26 4.29 2.87 8.06
CA GLN A 26 5.37 3.34 8.94
C GLN A 26 4.99 4.66 9.64
N ARG A 27 4.40 5.60 8.91
CA ARG A 27 3.90 6.85 9.49
C ARG A 27 2.80 6.62 10.52
N TYR A 28 1.92 5.66 10.28
CA TYR A 28 0.86 5.28 11.23
C TYR A 28 1.45 4.69 12.52
N ASP A 29 2.42 3.79 12.41
CA ASP A 29 3.11 3.21 13.56
C ASP A 29 3.84 4.30 14.36
N ASP A 30 4.57 5.18 13.70
CA ASP A 30 5.21 6.36 14.29
C ASP A 30 4.20 7.28 15.02
N ALA A 31 3.05 7.52 14.40
CA ALA A 31 1.99 8.35 14.99
C ALA A 31 1.37 7.71 16.25
N ARG A 32 1.21 6.38 16.25
CA ARG A 32 0.71 5.63 17.42
C ARG A 32 1.70 5.61 18.59
N GLU A 33 2.98 5.48 18.27
CA GLU A 33 4.07 5.39 19.24
C GLU A 33 4.57 6.76 19.71
N MET A 34 4.03 7.86 19.17
CA MET A 34 4.45 9.22 19.53
C MET A 34 4.15 9.52 21.00
N THR A 35 5.22 9.68 21.78
CA THR A 35 5.16 10.11 23.18
C THR A 35 5.48 11.60 23.34
N PRO A 36 5.12 12.23 24.48
CA PRO A 36 5.52 13.60 24.76
C PRO A 36 7.04 13.83 24.69
N GLU A 37 7.81 12.86 25.16
CA GLU A 37 9.27 12.91 25.20
C GLU A 37 9.88 12.80 23.79
N ARG A 38 9.30 11.93 22.93
CA ARG A 38 9.69 11.82 21.52
C ARG A 38 9.36 13.09 20.75
N TYR A 39 8.14 13.62 20.93
CA TYR A 39 7.73 14.91 20.35
C TYR A 39 8.65 16.06 20.76
N LEU A 40 9.03 16.13 22.05
CA LEU A 40 9.97 17.12 22.56
C LEU A 40 11.32 17.06 21.86
N ARG A 41 11.88 15.85 21.70
CA ARG A 41 13.17 15.67 21.01
C ARG A 41 13.09 16.11 19.55
N GLU A 42 12.03 15.74 18.83
CA GLU A 42 11.85 16.10 17.41
C GLU A 42 11.72 17.63 17.25
N VAL A 43 10.93 18.29 18.10
CA VAL A 43 10.79 19.76 18.08
C VAL A 43 12.06 20.47 18.53
N ALA A 44 12.79 19.95 19.52
CA ALA A 44 14.04 20.51 19.99
C ALA A 44 15.14 20.42 18.92
N CYS A 45 15.23 19.31 18.18
CA CYS A 45 16.18 19.17 17.06
C CYS A 45 15.95 20.18 15.94
N GLN A 46 14.72 20.66 15.74
CA GLN A 46 14.39 21.68 14.76
C GLN A 46 14.73 23.11 15.21
N ARG A 47 14.96 23.33 16.51
CA ARG A 47 15.20 24.66 17.12
C ARG A 47 16.61 24.81 17.71
N THR A 48 17.64 24.58 16.93
CA THR A 48 19.02 24.62 17.43
C THR A 48 19.56 25.99 17.83
N LYS A 49 18.77 27.03 18.04
CA LYS A 49 19.31 28.39 18.32
C LYS A 49 18.64 29.24 19.39
N GLU A 50 17.66 28.78 20.13
CA GLU A 50 17.08 29.64 21.17
C GLU A 50 17.17 29.03 22.56
N HIS A 51 17.84 29.81 23.42
CA HIS A 51 18.12 29.62 24.82
C HIS A 51 16.85 29.37 25.63
N ASP A 52 16.84 28.32 26.45
CA ASP A 52 15.70 27.94 27.26
C ASP A 52 16.02 27.88 28.75
N PRO A 53 15.28 28.56 29.61
CA PRO A 53 15.20 28.31 31.03
C PRO A 53 14.04 27.41 31.42
N THR A 54 14.30 26.19 31.52
CA THR A 54 14.07 25.08 32.49
C THR A 54 12.77 24.80 33.21
N GLY A 55 11.69 25.38 33.11
CA GLY A 55 10.51 24.93 33.88
C GLY A 55 9.20 25.19 33.22
N THR A 56 9.08 26.35 32.67
CA THR A 56 7.88 26.80 31.94
C THR A 56 7.70 26.04 30.62
N LEU A 57 8.79 25.59 30.06
CA LEU A 57 8.81 24.83 28.81
C LEU A 57 8.14 23.46 28.91
N ALA A 58 8.42 22.71 30.00
CA ALA A 58 7.85 21.38 30.18
C ALA A 58 6.31 21.39 30.22
N VAL A 59 5.73 22.38 30.87
CA VAL A 59 4.28 22.57 30.95
C VAL A 59 3.72 23.00 29.61
N THR A 60 4.38 23.95 28.95
CA THR A 60 3.98 24.41 27.60
C THR A 60 4.08 23.31 26.56
N TYR A 61 5.09 22.45 26.64
CA TYR A 61 5.25 21.31 25.73
C TYR A 61 4.18 20.24 25.92
N ARG A 62 3.81 19.94 27.17
CA ARG A 62 2.70 19.00 27.42
C ARG A 62 1.39 19.48 26.83
N HIS A 63 1.09 20.77 26.93
CA HIS A 63 -0.10 21.36 26.30
C HIS A 63 0.00 21.32 24.76
N ARG A 64 1.16 21.66 24.18
CA ARG A 64 1.41 21.58 22.75
C ARG A 64 1.32 20.15 22.24
N PHE A 65 1.87 19.16 22.94
CA PHE A 65 1.74 17.76 22.60
C PHE A 65 0.28 17.30 22.66
N LYS A 66 -0.47 17.68 23.69
CA LYS A 66 -1.90 17.35 23.78
C LYS A 66 -2.71 17.92 22.60
N TYR A 67 -2.40 19.16 22.24
CA TYR A 67 -3.01 19.79 21.04
C TYR A 67 -2.60 19.07 19.76
N TYR A 68 -1.32 18.79 19.57
CA TYR A 68 -0.78 18.06 18.41
C TYR A 68 -1.40 16.65 18.32
N ARG A 69 -1.45 15.92 19.41
CA ARG A 69 -2.08 14.60 19.45
C ARG A 69 -3.54 14.65 19.03
N LYS A 70 -4.31 15.62 19.53
CA LYS A 70 -5.73 15.75 19.23
C LYS A 70 -6.01 16.18 17.78
N ASN A 71 -5.25 17.14 17.28
CA ASN A 71 -5.58 17.82 16.02
C ASN A 71 -4.77 17.31 14.82
N VAL A 72 -3.68 16.58 15.03
CA VAL A 72 -2.83 16.04 13.96
C VAL A 72 -2.79 14.52 14.02
N LEU A 73 -2.33 13.92 15.10
CA LEU A 73 -2.12 12.47 15.16
C LEU A 73 -3.42 11.68 15.14
N GLN A 74 -4.40 12.05 15.95
CA GLN A 74 -5.68 11.30 16.01
C GLN A 74 -6.49 11.35 14.71
N PRO A 75 -6.63 12.49 14.02
CA PRO A 75 -7.25 12.53 12.70
C PRO A 75 -6.51 11.66 11.67
N TYR A 76 -5.17 11.72 11.67
CA TYR A 76 -4.35 10.88 10.78
C TYR A 76 -4.54 9.38 11.09
N ILE A 77 -4.48 8.97 12.36
CA ILE A 77 -4.73 7.58 12.77
C ILE A 77 -6.10 7.09 12.30
N ARG A 78 -7.15 7.90 12.49
CA ARG A 78 -8.51 7.54 12.03
C ARG A 78 -8.59 7.44 10.50
N HIS A 79 -7.92 8.36 9.80
CA HIS A 79 -7.87 8.32 8.34
C HIS A 79 -7.19 7.04 7.84
N TYR A 80 -6.03 6.70 8.42
CA TYR A 80 -5.32 5.47 8.09
C TYR A 80 -6.20 4.23 8.34
N GLU A 81 -6.79 4.12 9.54
CA GLU A 81 -7.61 2.95 9.90
C GLU A 81 -8.84 2.79 9.00
N LYS A 82 -9.41 3.89 8.56
CA LYS A 82 -10.62 3.87 7.73
C LYS A 82 -10.35 3.64 6.26
N TYR A 83 -9.28 4.23 5.71
CA TYR A 83 -9.08 4.28 4.26
C TYR A 83 -7.83 3.54 3.79
N ILE A 84 -6.72 3.62 4.53
CA ILE A 84 -5.45 3.05 4.09
C ILE A 84 -5.29 1.59 4.50
N ARG A 85 -5.68 1.25 5.73
CA ARG A 85 -5.58 -0.13 6.23
C ARG A 85 -6.29 -1.15 5.33
N PRO A 86 -7.53 -0.93 4.85
CA PRO A 86 -8.19 -1.89 3.95
C PRO A 86 -7.41 -2.10 2.65
N GLU A 87 -6.84 -1.03 2.06
CA GLU A 87 -5.99 -1.15 0.87
C GLU A 87 -4.73 -1.96 1.14
N TYR A 88 -4.09 -1.74 2.29
CA TYR A 88 -2.92 -2.49 2.72
C TYR A 88 -3.23 -3.98 2.91
N GLU A 89 -4.36 -4.31 3.53
CA GLU A 89 -4.81 -5.69 3.70
C GLU A 89 -5.08 -6.39 2.36
N ILE A 90 -5.69 -5.68 1.40
CA ILE A 90 -5.92 -6.21 0.05
C ILE A 90 -4.57 -6.48 -0.65
N MET A 91 -3.61 -5.59 -0.52
CA MET A 91 -2.27 -5.78 -1.07
C MET A 91 -1.59 -7.01 -0.46
N GLN A 92 -1.66 -7.19 0.86
CA GLN A 92 -1.09 -8.37 1.52
C GLN A 92 -1.77 -9.68 1.07
N ARG A 93 -3.08 -9.66 0.87
CA ARG A 93 -3.82 -10.82 0.34
C ARG A 93 -3.39 -11.14 -1.08
N LEU A 94 -3.15 -10.14 -1.91
CA LEU A 94 -2.63 -10.33 -3.27
C LEU A 94 -1.23 -10.93 -3.24
N GLU A 95 -0.34 -10.46 -2.38
CA GLU A 95 1.00 -11.04 -2.19
C GLU A 95 0.92 -12.51 -1.74
N ALA A 96 0.08 -12.80 -0.76
CA ALA A 96 -0.12 -14.17 -0.29
C ALA A 96 -0.64 -15.08 -1.40
N SER A 97 -1.59 -14.60 -2.22
CA SER A 97 -2.12 -15.36 -3.36
C SER A 97 -1.07 -15.61 -4.44
N LEU A 98 -0.21 -14.63 -4.73
CA LEU A 98 0.92 -14.82 -5.65
C LEU A 98 1.90 -15.89 -5.15
N LEU A 99 2.15 -15.95 -3.85
CA LEU A 99 3.02 -16.96 -3.25
C LEU A 99 2.42 -18.39 -3.29
N MET A 100 1.10 -18.50 -3.35
CA MET A 100 0.39 -19.78 -3.46
C MET A 100 0.37 -20.33 -4.90
N LEU A 101 0.69 -19.52 -5.91
CA LEU A 101 0.80 -19.97 -7.28
C LEU A 101 2.03 -20.85 -7.50
N GLU A 102 1.97 -21.70 -8.53
CA GLU A 102 3.14 -22.40 -9.05
C GLU A 102 4.23 -21.41 -9.45
N THR A 103 5.49 -21.82 -9.31
CA THR A 103 6.64 -20.92 -9.55
C THR A 103 6.62 -20.32 -10.95
N GLU A 104 6.29 -21.11 -11.98
CA GLU A 104 6.24 -20.63 -13.37
C GLU A 104 5.18 -19.54 -13.58
N ASP A 105 3.97 -19.74 -13.06
CA ASP A 105 2.87 -18.78 -13.16
C ASP A 105 3.17 -17.50 -12.39
N ARG A 106 3.72 -17.63 -11.17
CA ARG A 106 4.14 -16.49 -10.34
C ARG A 106 5.24 -15.67 -11.02
N GLU A 107 6.26 -16.31 -11.54
CA GLU A 107 7.34 -15.63 -12.27
C GLU A 107 6.82 -14.93 -13.52
N LEU A 108 5.93 -15.58 -14.27
CA LEU A 108 5.33 -15.01 -15.46
C LEU A 108 4.56 -13.72 -15.13
N LEU A 109 3.68 -13.77 -14.13
CA LEU A 109 2.92 -12.60 -13.68
C LEU A 109 3.83 -11.50 -13.13
N THR A 110 4.87 -11.87 -12.39
CA THR A 110 5.83 -10.92 -11.83
C THR A 110 6.60 -10.20 -12.93
N GLU A 111 7.17 -10.92 -13.89
CA GLU A 111 7.95 -10.33 -14.98
C GLU A 111 7.08 -9.44 -15.87
N TYR A 112 5.90 -9.93 -16.22
CA TYR A 112 5.05 -9.26 -17.19
C TYR A 112 4.27 -8.07 -16.60
N TYR A 113 3.61 -8.25 -15.45
CA TYR A 113 2.74 -7.21 -14.86
C TYR A 113 3.45 -6.33 -13.84
N ILE A 114 4.27 -6.91 -12.97
CA ILE A 114 4.90 -6.17 -11.88
C ILE A 114 6.17 -5.46 -12.36
N ARG A 115 7.04 -6.17 -13.10
CA ARG A 115 8.27 -5.60 -13.66
C ARG A 115 8.07 -4.91 -15.00
N ASN A 116 6.86 -5.02 -15.57
CA ASN A 116 6.45 -4.42 -16.84
C ASN A 116 7.42 -4.71 -18.00
N ARG A 117 7.96 -5.95 -18.06
CA ARG A 117 8.87 -6.37 -19.13
C ARG A 117 8.14 -6.47 -20.49
N PRO A 118 8.79 -6.11 -21.59
CA PRO A 118 8.22 -6.20 -22.92
C PRO A 118 7.83 -7.65 -23.29
N LYS A 119 6.66 -7.82 -23.89
CA LYS A 119 6.15 -9.14 -24.32
C LYS A 119 7.10 -9.89 -25.24
N ASP A 120 7.77 -9.15 -26.13
CA ASP A 120 8.66 -9.73 -27.13
C ASP A 120 9.90 -10.35 -26.50
N GLU A 121 10.47 -9.68 -25.52
CA GLU A 121 11.63 -10.17 -24.78
C GLU A 121 11.27 -11.44 -23.99
N LEU A 122 10.13 -11.39 -23.25
CA LEU A 122 9.68 -12.54 -22.48
C LEU A 122 9.33 -13.75 -23.35
N ALA A 123 8.72 -13.51 -24.53
CA ALA A 123 8.39 -14.59 -25.46
C ALA A 123 9.65 -15.21 -26.06
N ALA A 124 10.61 -14.38 -26.48
CA ALA A 124 11.88 -14.83 -27.03
C ALA A 124 12.71 -15.61 -25.98
N GLU A 125 12.82 -15.11 -24.75
CA GLU A 125 13.55 -15.76 -23.66
C GLU A 125 12.98 -17.13 -23.32
N ARG A 126 11.65 -17.28 -23.40
CA ARG A 126 10.97 -18.55 -23.12
C ARG A 126 10.81 -19.45 -24.37
N GLY A 127 11.28 -19.01 -25.52
CA GLY A 127 11.19 -19.76 -26.78
C GLY A 127 9.74 -20.02 -27.25
N ILE A 128 8.80 -19.14 -26.93
CA ILE A 128 7.37 -19.26 -27.26
C ILE A 128 6.88 -18.08 -28.12
N SER A 129 5.75 -18.27 -28.79
CA SER A 129 5.12 -17.19 -29.54
C SER A 129 4.47 -16.15 -28.61
N ARG A 130 4.30 -14.92 -29.09
CA ARG A 130 3.56 -13.85 -28.37
C ARG A 130 2.13 -14.27 -27.98
N SER A 131 1.46 -14.98 -28.87
CA SER A 131 0.09 -15.46 -28.63
C SER A 131 0.06 -16.53 -27.54
N THR A 132 1.06 -17.40 -27.51
CA THR A 132 1.23 -18.42 -26.45
C THR A 132 1.54 -17.75 -25.10
N LEU A 133 2.42 -16.75 -25.09
CA LEU A 133 2.72 -15.98 -23.88
C LEU A 133 1.45 -15.32 -23.33
N TRP A 134 0.68 -14.66 -24.21
CA TRP A 134 -0.58 -14.01 -23.83
C TRP A 134 -1.54 -14.99 -23.16
N ARG A 135 -1.78 -16.15 -23.79
CA ARG A 135 -2.67 -17.18 -23.24
C ARG A 135 -2.19 -17.67 -21.86
N ARG A 136 -0.88 -17.92 -21.70
CA ARG A 136 -0.32 -18.30 -20.41
C ARG A 136 -0.50 -17.21 -19.35
N CYS A 137 -0.38 -15.93 -19.70
CA CYS A 137 -0.65 -14.83 -18.78
C CYS A 137 -2.12 -14.80 -18.35
N GLU A 138 -3.06 -15.02 -19.27
CA GLU A 138 -4.49 -15.10 -18.97
C GLU A 138 -4.79 -16.29 -18.04
N ASP A 139 -4.27 -17.47 -18.35
CA ASP A 139 -4.43 -18.68 -17.53
C ASP A 139 -3.85 -18.46 -16.13
N ALA A 140 -2.68 -17.83 -16.00
CA ALA A 140 -2.06 -17.52 -14.71
C ALA A 140 -2.86 -16.49 -13.91
N LEU A 141 -3.48 -15.50 -14.58
CA LEU A 141 -4.38 -14.55 -13.91
C LEU A 141 -5.66 -15.23 -13.40
N GLU A 142 -6.25 -16.14 -14.17
CA GLU A 142 -7.42 -16.91 -13.75
C GLU A 142 -7.10 -17.80 -12.53
N LYS A 143 -5.93 -18.43 -12.52
CA LYS A 143 -5.45 -19.19 -11.36
C LYS A 143 -5.26 -18.28 -10.16
N LEU A 144 -4.64 -17.11 -10.33
CA LEU A 144 -4.45 -16.13 -9.25
C LEU A 144 -5.80 -15.68 -8.67
N GLN A 145 -6.77 -15.37 -9.53
CA GLN A 145 -8.13 -15.01 -9.09
C GLN A 145 -8.78 -16.17 -8.30
N THR A 146 -8.64 -17.39 -8.79
CA THR A 146 -9.20 -18.58 -8.12
C THR A 146 -8.57 -18.77 -6.74
N VAL A 147 -7.25 -18.68 -6.63
CA VAL A 147 -6.51 -18.79 -5.36
C VAL A 147 -6.93 -17.69 -4.39
N TYR A 148 -7.04 -16.45 -4.89
CA TYR A 148 -7.48 -15.31 -4.08
C TYR A 148 -8.90 -15.52 -3.53
N ASP A 149 -9.84 -15.92 -4.38
CA ASP A 149 -11.25 -16.15 -4.00
C ASP A 149 -11.40 -17.33 -3.03
N GLN A 150 -10.61 -18.38 -3.19
CA GLN A 150 -10.59 -19.52 -2.28
C GLN A 150 -10.01 -19.18 -0.90
N ALA A 151 -8.93 -18.40 -0.88
CA ALA A 151 -8.23 -18.08 0.36
C ALA A 151 -8.96 -16.99 1.18
N PHE A 152 -9.58 -16.01 0.52
CA PHE A 152 -10.11 -14.81 1.19
C PHE A 152 -11.60 -14.56 0.98
N GLY A 153 -12.28 -15.45 0.22
CA GLY A 153 -13.71 -15.39 -0.06
C GLY A 153 -14.07 -14.45 -1.21
N LYS A 154 -15.25 -14.70 -1.81
CA LYS A 154 -15.79 -13.87 -2.90
C LYS A 154 -16.19 -12.45 -2.46
N ASP A 155 -16.32 -12.22 -1.16
CA ASP A 155 -16.65 -10.92 -0.56
C ASP A 155 -15.44 -9.96 -0.50
N ALA A 156 -14.32 -10.37 -1.07
CA ALA A 156 -13.19 -9.48 -1.31
C ALA A 156 -13.54 -8.47 -2.42
N GLU A 157 -14.58 -7.65 -2.22
CA GLU A 157 -14.95 -6.51 -3.08
C GLU A 157 -13.80 -5.54 -3.33
N GLY A 158 -12.71 -5.71 -2.59
CA GLY A 158 -11.49 -4.95 -2.72
C GLY A 158 -10.79 -5.04 -4.07
N LEU A 159 -11.02 -6.09 -4.87
CA LEU A 159 -10.44 -6.18 -6.23
C LEU A 159 -11.25 -5.38 -7.26
N SER A 160 -12.53 -5.12 -7.00
CA SER A 160 -13.42 -4.44 -7.94
C SER A 160 -13.58 -2.93 -7.68
N ASN A 161 -13.22 -2.43 -6.49
CA ASN A 161 -13.30 -1.01 -6.16
C ASN A 161 -11.94 -0.34 -6.31
N THR A 162 -11.69 0.30 -7.44
CA THR A 162 -10.77 1.44 -7.50
C THR A 162 -11.40 2.54 -6.65
N PRO A 163 -10.72 3.11 -5.62
CA PRO A 163 -11.22 4.29 -4.97
C PRO A 163 -11.39 5.38 -6.04
N ASN A 164 -12.59 5.89 -6.11
CA ASN A 164 -12.97 6.99 -6.98
C ASN A 164 -12.18 8.24 -6.51
N ALA A 165 -11.00 8.43 -7.06
CA ALA A 165 -10.27 9.68 -6.97
C ALA A 165 -10.94 10.63 -7.95
N GLU A 166 -12.01 11.31 -7.50
CA GLU A 166 -12.55 12.52 -8.10
C GLU A 166 -13.93 12.79 -7.51
N LYS A 167 -13.97 13.57 -6.43
CA LYS A 167 -15.02 14.54 -6.13
C LYS A 167 -14.70 15.26 -4.81
N ASP A 168 -13.66 16.07 -4.83
CA ASP A 168 -13.57 17.25 -3.97
C ASP A 168 -13.02 18.39 -4.83
N GLY A 169 -13.93 18.94 -5.58
CA GLY A 169 -13.74 20.17 -6.31
C GLY A 169 -15.10 20.84 -6.54
N ALA A 170 -15.30 21.94 -5.87
CA ALA A 170 -16.40 22.89 -5.99
C ALA A 170 -17.50 22.78 -4.91
N GLU A 171 -17.32 23.53 -3.82
CA GLU A 171 -18.15 24.69 -3.47
C GLU A 171 -17.52 25.42 -2.27
#